data_c0163bb76deca00536ee4b2276b2abb6
#
_entry.id   c0163bb76deca00536ee4b2276b2abb6
#
_cell.length_a   1.000
_cell.length_b   1.000
_cell.length_c   1.000
_cell.angle_alpha   90.00
_cell.angle_beta   90.00
_cell.angle_gamma   90.00
#
_symmetry.space_group_name_H-M   'P 1'
#
loop_
_entity.id
_entity.type
_entity.pdbx_description
1 polymer ?
#
loop_
_entity_poly.entity_id
_entity_poly.type
_entity_poly.pdbx_seq_one_letter_code
_entity_poly.pdbx_strand_id
1 'polypeptide(L)'
;QLTMRTFHIGGAASRATAVDNVQVKHKGVFRLHNLKTIEKPNGELVAVSRSGEVAIADQESGKERERYKVPYGAVIKAAPGQVVEAGEIVSTWDPLTHPIVTEVAGKVVFENMEEGLTVRRQTDELTGLNSISIIDPKDRPSAGKDMRPAVSLVDGKGKALMLSGTDVPAHYFLEANAILGLEDGDAVATGDVIARIPQEGSKTSDITGGLPRVADLFEARKPKEAAVLAEISGTVSFGKETKGKRRLVITPTDGSTLSDGSD
;
A
#
# COMPACT_ATOMS: atom_id res chain seq x y z
N GLN A 1 1.96 -29.06 -23.05
CA GLN A 1 1.28 -30.34 -22.80
C GLN A 1 0.02 -30.05 -21.96
N LEU A 2 -1.16 -30.48 -22.44
CA LEU A 2 -2.41 -30.33 -21.73
C LEU A 2 -2.66 -31.58 -20.84
N THR A 3 -3.23 -31.36 -19.68
CA THR A 3 -3.64 -32.43 -18.76
C THR A 3 -5.07 -32.20 -18.27
N MET A 4 -5.81 -33.27 -18.08
CA MET A 4 -7.15 -33.23 -17.49
C MET A 4 -7.14 -33.15 -15.95
N ARG A 5 -5.96 -33.32 -15.33
CA ARG A 5 -5.80 -33.24 -13.88
C ARG A 5 -5.58 -31.77 -13.47
N THR A 6 -6.23 -31.36 -12.39
CA THR A 6 -5.98 -30.06 -11.75
C THR A 6 -5.29 -30.31 -10.43
N PHE A 7 -4.39 -29.38 -10.06
CA PHE A 7 -3.89 -29.27 -8.70
C PHE A 7 -4.80 -28.29 -7.95
N HIS A 8 -5.53 -28.77 -6.98
CA HIS A 8 -6.21 -27.90 -6.04
C HIS A 8 -5.20 -27.50 -4.97
N ILE A 9 -5.10 -26.21 -4.65
CA ILE A 9 -4.41 -25.71 -3.47
C ILE A 9 -5.27 -26.08 -2.27
N GLY A 10 -5.24 -27.34 -1.89
CA GLY A 10 -6.11 -27.98 -0.89
C GLY A 10 -5.34 -28.85 0.09
N GLY A 11 -4.10 -28.54 0.31
CA GLY A 11 -3.35 -29.00 1.47
C GLY A 11 -3.09 -27.80 2.37
N ALA A 12 -2.77 -28.04 3.64
CA ALA A 12 -2.26 -27.07 4.60
C ALA A 12 -0.91 -26.42 4.15
N ALA A 13 -0.63 -26.44 2.85
CA ALA A 13 0.54 -25.88 2.21
C ALA A 13 0.31 -24.39 1.99
N SER A 14 0.93 -23.65 2.86
CA SER A 14 1.38 -22.28 2.67
C SER A 14 0.27 -21.29 2.22
N ARG A 15 -0.64 -20.95 3.11
CA ARG A 15 -0.68 -19.52 3.40
C ARG A 15 0.75 -19.18 3.80
N ALA A 16 1.50 -18.53 2.91
CA ALA A 16 2.70 -17.84 3.33
C ALA A 16 2.23 -17.02 4.53
N THR A 17 2.65 -17.40 5.70
CA THR A 17 2.34 -16.65 6.92
C THR A 17 2.84 -15.27 6.62
N ALA A 18 1.92 -14.31 6.50
CA ALA A 18 2.29 -12.95 6.17
C ALA A 18 3.33 -12.55 7.21
N VAL A 19 4.54 -12.22 6.75
CA VAL A 19 5.64 -11.87 7.65
C VAL A 19 5.25 -10.55 8.31
N ASP A 20 5.13 -10.56 9.62
CA ASP A 20 4.72 -9.44 10.46
C ASP A 20 5.85 -8.85 11.30
N ASN A 21 7.04 -9.44 11.20
CA ASN A 21 8.20 -9.02 11.99
C ASN A 21 9.54 -9.32 11.28
N VAL A 22 10.58 -8.68 11.76
CA VAL A 22 11.99 -9.03 11.45
C VAL A 22 12.62 -9.64 12.69
N GLN A 23 12.95 -10.92 12.60
CA GLN A 23 13.71 -11.64 13.60
C GLN A 23 15.15 -11.81 13.12
N VAL A 24 16.09 -11.39 13.95
CA VAL A 24 17.55 -11.45 13.69
C VAL A 24 18.04 -12.88 13.81
N LYS A 25 18.86 -13.34 12.85
CA LYS A 25 19.43 -14.69 12.87
C LYS A 25 20.80 -14.75 13.55
N HIS A 26 21.56 -13.65 13.54
CA HIS A 26 22.89 -13.56 14.09
C HIS A 26 22.99 -12.39 15.07
N LYS A 27 23.79 -12.56 16.11
CA LYS A 27 24.15 -11.45 17.00
C LYS A 27 24.93 -10.38 16.24
N GLY A 28 24.64 -9.11 16.50
CA GLY A 28 25.34 -8.00 15.86
C GLY A 28 24.83 -6.63 16.26
N VAL A 29 25.36 -5.61 15.61
CA VAL A 29 24.99 -4.22 15.82
C VAL A 29 23.87 -3.84 14.85
N PHE A 30 22.77 -3.32 15.38
CA PHE A 30 21.62 -2.87 14.61
C PHE A 30 21.91 -1.55 13.90
N ARG A 31 21.63 -1.48 12.58
CA ARG A 31 21.80 -0.30 11.73
C ARG A 31 20.56 -0.03 10.90
N LEU A 32 20.30 1.25 10.66
CA LEU A 32 19.23 1.71 9.78
C LEU A 32 19.82 2.22 8.45
N HIS A 33 19.22 1.84 7.33
CA HIS A 33 19.57 2.30 5.99
C HIS A 33 18.37 2.93 5.30
N ASN A 34 18.51 4.17 4.82
CA ASN A 34 17.46 4.94 4.14
C ASN A 34 16.12 4.96 4.89
N LEU A 35 16.18 4.78 6.22
CA LEU A 35 15.02 4.70 7.08
C LEU A 35 14.90 5.99 7.91
N LYS A 36 13.94 6.84 7.53
CA LYS A 36 13.49 7.95 8.38
C LYS A 36 12.56 7.36 9.43
N THR A 37 12.83 7.62 10.69
CA THR A 37 11.99 7.22 11.82
C THR A 37 11.47 8.43 12.55
N ILE A 38 10.30 8.29 13.15
CA ILE A 38 9.75 9.24 14.09
C ILE A 38 9.58 8.55 15.45
N GLU A 39 9.79 9.29 16.51
CA GLU A 39 9.64 8.80 17.86
C GLU A 39 8.24 9.13 18.39
N LYS A 40 7.54 8.11 18.87
CA LYS A 40 6.27 8.27 19.58
C LYS A 40 6.50 8.81 20.99
N PRO A 41 5.49 9.38 21.64
CA PRO A 41 5.58 9.80 23.03
C PRO A 41 5.97 8.71 24.01
N ASN A 42 5.76 7.43 23.66
CA ASN A 42 6.15 6.26 24.47
C ASN A 42 7.59 5.80 24.20
N GLY A 43 8.36 6.50 23.34
CA GLY A 43 9.74 6.16 22.99
C GLY A 43 9.90 5.12 21.88
N GLU A 44 8.79 4.62 21.30
CA GLU A 44 8.85 3.71 20.15
C GLU A 44 9.21 4.45 18.87
N LEU A 45 10.07 3.88 18.06
CA LEU A 45 10.41 4.41 16.74
C LEU A 45 9.48 3.81 15.68
N VAL A 46 8.90 4.66 14.83
CA VAL A 46 8.06 4.25 13.71
C VAL A 46 8.71 4.63 12.39
N ALA A 47 8.74 3.69 11.45
CA ALA A 47 9.30 3.90 10.12
C ALA A 47 8.37 4.74 9.25
N VAL A 48 8.87 5.85 8.70
CA VAL A 48 8.11 6.73 7.77
C VAL A 48 8.71 6.77 6.37
N SER A 49 9.62 5.89 6.06
CA SER A 49 10.19 5.70 4.73
C SER A 49 9.55 4.53 4.00
N ARG A 50 9.33 4.67 2.69
CA ARG A 50 8.80 3.58 1.83
C ARG A 50 9.86 2.56 1.41
N SER A 51 11.15 2.92 1.47
CA SER A 51 12.29 2.10 1.03
C SER A 51 13.33 1.92 2.14
N GLY A 52 12.88 1.89 3.38
CA GLY A 52 13.76 1.70 4.53
C GLY A 52 14.22 0.27 4.66
N GLU A 53 15.44 0.09 5.14
CA GLU A 53 16.03 -1.21 5.42
C GLU A 53 16.69 -1.19 6.79
N VAL A 54 16.68 -2.32 7.46
CA VAL A 54 17.45 -2.57 8.67
C VAL A 54 18.54 -3.59 8.39
N ALA A 55 19.71 -3.40 8.98
CA ALA A 55 20.84 -4.30 8.81
C ALA A 55 21.45 -4.69 10.15
N ILE A 56 22.00 -5.88 10.20
CA ILE A 56 22.77 -6.38 11.34
C ILE A 56 24.22 -6.49 10.91
N ALA A 57 25.07 -5.70 11.53
CA ALA A 57 26.51 -5.71 11.29
C ALA A 57 27.23 -6.52 12.36
N ASP A 58 28.25 -7.22 11.93
CA ASP A 58 29.15 -7.92 12.83
C ASP A 58 29.88 -6.93 13.75
N GLN A 59 29.96 -7.25 15.04
CA GLN A 59 30.49 -6.35 16.05
C GLN A 59 32.02 -6.10 15.90
N GLU A 60 32.76 -7.08 15.39
CA GLU A 60 34.22 -6.98 15.27
C GLU A 60 34.65 -6.46 13.90
N SER A 61 34.09 -7.04 12.83
CA SER A 61 34.48 -6.69 11.46
C SER A 61 33.69 -5.51 10.87
N GLY A 62 32.56 -5.12 11.50
CA GLY A 62 31.66 -4.08 10.99
C GLY A 62 30.94 -4.43 9.69
N LYS A 63 31.13 -5.65 9.17
CA LYS A 63 30.48 -6.12 7.93
C LYS A 63 29.03 -6.46 8.20
N GLU A 64 28.14 -6.05 7.27
CA GLU A 64 26.74 -6.42 7.34
C GLU A 64 26.57 -7.91 7.04
N ARG A 65 25.91 -8.63 7.95
CA ARG A 65 25.58 -10.05 7.82
C ARG A 65 24.16 -10.26 7.31
N GLU A 66 23.26 -9.38 7.71
CA GLU A 66 21.84 -9.48 7.38
C GLU A 66 21.29 -8.12 7.01
N ARG A 67 20.36 -8.09 6.05
CA ARG A 67 19.64 -6.90 5.63
C ARG A 67 18.18 -7.24 5.33
N TYR A 68 17.26 -6.48 5.89
CA TYR A 68 15.84 -6.70 5.77
C TYR A 68 15.12 -5.41 5.38
N LYS A 69 14.16 -5.50 4.48
CA LYS A 69 13.27 -4.40 4.15
C LYS A 69 12.24 -4.23 5.25
N VAL A 70 11.98 -2.97 5.61
CA VAL A 70 11.00 -2.60 6.61
C VAL A 70 9.92 -1.75 5.93
N PRO A 71 8.64 -2.14 6.03
CA PRO A 71 7.56 -1.37 5.43
C PRO A 71 7.31 -0.06 6.19
N TYR A 72 6.65 0.87 5.51
CA TYR A 72 6.15 2.10 6.12
C TYR A 72 5.18 1.77 7.27
N GLY A 73 5.27 2.49 8.36
CA GLY A 73 4.45 2.29 9.55
C GLY A 73 4.91 1.16 10.49
N ALA A 74 6.01 0.47 10.16
CA ALA A 74 6.56 -0.55 11.05
C ALA A 74 7.13 0.07 12.33
N VAL A 75 6.93 -0.60 13.44
CA VAL A 75 7.52 -0.25 14.74
C VAL A 75 8.89 -0.86 14.86
N ILE A 76 9.90 -0.05 15.12
CA ILE A 76 11.29 -0.45 15.35
C ILE A 76 11.51 -0.57 16.84
N LYS A 77 11.92 -1.76 17.30
CA LYS A 77 12.12 -2.06 18.73
C LYS A 77 13.53 -1.86 19.22
N ALA A 78 14.51 -1.91 18.30
CA ALA A 78 15.92 -1.73 18.61
C ALA A 78 16.39 -0.32 18.26
N ALA A 79 17.21 0.27 19.12
CA ALA A 79 17.83 1.57 18.83
C ALA A 79 19.01 1.41 17.85
N PRO A 80 19.26 2.40 16.96
CA PRO A 80 20.43 2.38 16.09
C PRO A 80 21.73 2.29 16.89
N GLY A 81 22.60 1.34 16.53
CA GLY A 81 23.86 1.06 17.26
C GLY A 81 23.72 0.09 18.44
N GLN A 82 22.51 -0.31 18.79
CA GLN A 82 22.28 -1.33 19.82
C GLN A 82 22.80 -2.69 19.37
N VAL A 83 23.38 -3.45 20.30
CA VAL A 83 23.70 -4.86 20.06
C VAL A 83 22.45 -5.69 20.29
N VAL A 84 22.10 -6.48 19.28
CA VAL A 84 20.93 -7.38 19.30
C VAL A 84 21.39 -8.84 19.27
N GLU A 85 20.65 -9.69 19.94
CA GLU A 85 20.96 -11.13 20.03
C GLU A 85 20.25 -11.91 18.91
N ALA A 86 20.77 -13.09 18.59
CA ALA A 86 20.12 -14.00 17.64
C ALA A 86 18.74 -14.42 18.16
N GLY A 87 17.71 -14.33 17.32
CA GLY A 87 16.32 -14.62 17.69
C GLY A 87 15.53 -13.40 18.18
N GLU A 88 16.16 -12.26 18.39
CA GLU A 88 15.50 -11.02 18.81
C GLU A 88 14.66 -10.41 17.68
N ILE A 89 13.47 -9.91 18.03
CA ILE A 89 12.59 -9.21 17.06
C ILE A 89 12.90 -7.72 17.12
N VAL A 90 13.45 -7.19 16.03
CA VAL A 90 13.89 -5.80 15.92
C VAL A 90 12.87 -4.87 15.26
N SER A 91 11.91 -5.43 14.52
CA SER A 91 10.83 -4.66 13.88
C SER A 91 9.57 -5.49 13.81
N THR A 92 8.39 -4.83 13.93
CA THR A 92 7.07 -5.46 13.79
C THR A 92 6.12 -4.55 13.02
N TRP A 93 5.19 -5.13 12.25
CA TRP A 93 4.14 -4.41 11.51
C TRP A 93 2.90 -5.27 11.33
N ASP A 94 1.81 -4.64 10.91
CA ASP A 94 0.61 -5.36 10.50
C ASP A 94 0.68 -5.70 9.00
N PRO A 95 0.74 -6.97 8.62
CA PRO A 95 0.82 -7.38 7.23
C PRO A 95 -0.51 -7.24 6.46
N LEU A 96 -1.62 -7.04 7.16
CA LEU A 96 -2.96 -6.97 6.58
C LEU A 96 -3.40 -5.55 6.25
N THR A 97 -2.71 -4.54 6.81
CA THR A 97 -3.04 -3.14 6.57
C THR A 97 -1.79 -2.29 6.31
N HIS A 98 -1.96 -1.26 5.47
CA HIS A 98 -0.98 -0.17 5.37
C HIS A 98 -1.45 1.00 6.23
N PRO A 99 -0.76 1.34 7.32
CA PRO A 99 -1.13 2.49 8.12
C PRO A 99 -0.69 3.80 7.43
N ILE A 100 -1.47 4.87 7.62
CA ILE A 100 -1.04 6.25 7.38
C ILE A 100 -0.73 6.84 8.75
N VAL A 101 0.53 7.24 8.97
CA VAL A 101 1.05 7.66 10.27
C VAL A 101 1.33 9.15 10.27
N THR A 102 0.99 9.84 11.39
CA THR A 102 1.31 11.26 11.58
C THR A 102 2.79 11.49 11.82
N GLU A 103 3.37 12.51 11.16
CA GLU A 103 4.75 12.94 11.44
C GLU A 103 4.81 14.07 12.47
N VAL A 104 3.70 14.71 12.77
CA VAL A 104 3.59 15.82 13.73
C VAL A 104 2.33 15.68 14.58
N ALA A 105 2.39 16.17 15.80
CA ALA A 105 1.21 16.21 16.69
C ALA A 105 0.33 17.42 16.34
N GLY A 106 -1.00 17.24 16.36
CA GLY A 106 -1.93 18.31 16.04
C GLY A 106 -3.39 17.91 16.17
N LYS A 107 -4.28 18.78 15.71
CA LYS A 107 -5.70 18.48 15.56
C LYS A 107 -6.01 18.06 14.14
N VAL A 108 -6.82 17.01 14.00
CA VAL A 108 -7.32 16.49 12.73
C VAL A 108 -8.37 17.44 12.17
N VAL A 109 -8.27 17.76 10.88
CA VAL A 109 -9.29 18.46 10.10
C VAL A 109 -9.56 17.66 8.84
N PHE A 110 -10.82 17.32 8.62
CA PHE A 110 -11.25 16.57 7.45
C PHE A 110 -11.49 17.49 6.26
N GLU A 111 -10.93 17.12 5.12
CA GLU A 111 -11.12 17.83 3.86
C GLU A 111 -11.79 16.92 2.82
N ASN A 112 -12.83 17.44 2.15
CA ASN A 112 -13.58 16.70 1.11
C ASN A 112 -14.15 15.35 1.61
N MET A 113 -14.51 15.25 2.88
CA MET A 113 -15.07 14.04 3.48
C MET A 113 -16.57 14.23 3.73
N GLU A 114 -17.37 14.00 2.66
CA GLU A 114 -18.83 14.12 2.70
C GLU A 114 -19.47 12.74 2.73
N GLU A 115 -20.38 12.53 3.68
CA GLU A 115 -21.10 11.26 3.85
C GLU A 115 -21.97 10.94 2.63
N GLY A 116 -21.87 9.71 2.12
CA GLY A 116 -22.57 9.26 0.93
C GLY A 116 -21.93 9.70 -0.41
N LEU A 117 -21.02 10.67 -0.42
CA LEU A 117 -20.27 11.10 -1.60
C LEU A 117 -18.85 10.54 -1.63
N THR A 118 -18.08 10.77 -0.58
CA THR A 118 -16.66 10.34 -0.51
C THR A 118 -16.39 9.37 0.61
N VAL A 119 -17.23 9.39 1.66
CA VAL A 119 -17.07 8.53 2.84
C VAL A 119 -18.37 7.81 3.18
N ARG A 120 -18.22 6.67 3.85
CA ARG A 120 -19.29 5.89 4.45
C ARG A 120 -18.96 5.67 5.93
N ARG A 121 -19.87 6.02 6.81
CA ARG A 121 -19.76 5.69 8.22
C ARG A 121 -20.30 4.30 8.48
N GLN A 122 -19.56 3.52 9.23
CA GLN A 122 -19.95 2.20 9.69
C GLN A 122 -19.76 2.15 11.20
N THR A 123 -20.82 1.76 11.91
CA THR A 123 -20.73 1.48 13.35
C THR A 123 -20.58 -0.02 13.50
N ASP A 124 -19.52 -0.46 14.15
CA ASP A 124 -19.35 -1.87 14.50
C ASP A 124 -20.34 -2.21 15.63
N GLU A 125 -21.32 -3.06 15.34
CA GLU A 125 -22.38 -3.45 16.29
C GLU A 125 -21.83 -4.18 17.53
N LEU A 126 -20.64 -4.79 17.44
CA LEU A 126 -20.02 -5.54 18.54
C LEU A 126 -19.21 -4.64 19.46
N THR A 127 -18.48 -3.68 18.90
CA THR A 127 -17.58 -2.81 19.65
C THR A 127 -18.19 -1.42 19.92
N GLY A 128 -19.24 -1.04 19.20
CA GLY A 128 -19.84 0.29 19.25
C GLY A 128 -18.95 1.41 18.66
N LEU A 129 -17.81 1.04 18.07
CA LEU A 129 -16.87 1.99 17.49
C LEU A 129 -17.35 2.45 16.11
N ASN A 130 -17.33 3.75 15.90
CA ASN A 130 -17.58 4.35 14.60
C ASN A 130 -16.31 4.27 13.76
N SER A 131 -16.41 3.79 12.55
CA SER A 131 -15.34 3.82 11.57
C SER A 131 -15.81 4.53 10.31
N ILE A 132 -14.92 5.30 9.70
CA ILE A 132 -15.18 6.03 8.47
C ILE A 132 -14.39 5.33 7.37
N SER A 133 -15.06 4.81 6.35
CA SER A 133 -14.42 4.19 5.18
C SER A 133 -14.52 5.09 3.96
N ILE A 134 -13.41 5.21 3.23
CA ILE A 134 -13.33 5.99 1.98
C ILE A 134 -13.93 5.17 0.84
N ILE A 135 -14.90 5.75 0.13
CA ILE A 135 -15.55 5.13 -1.02
C ILE A 135 -14.60 5.16 -2.23
N ASP A 136 -14.49 4.05 -2.97
CA ASP A 136 -13.69 4.01 -4.21
C ASP A 136 -14.23 5.06 -5.20
N PRO A 137 -13.36 5.85 -5.87
CA PRO A 137 -13.79 6.83 -6.87
C PRO A 137 -14.70 6.29 -7.98
N LYS A 138 -14.62 4.98 -8.26
CA LYS A 138 -15.48 4.30 -9.25
C LYS A 138 -16.92 4.17 -8.77
N ASP A 139 -17.11 4.01 -7.47
CA ASP A 139 -18.41 3.78 -6.84
C ASP A 139 -19.04 5.07 -6.32
N ARG A 140 -18.36 6.21 -6.45
CA ARG A 140 -18.87 7.51 -6.03
C ARG A 140 -19.91 8.07 -7.01
N PRO A 141 -20.91 8.79 -6.50
CA PRO A 141 -21.79 9.64 -7.32
C PRO A 141 -20.96 10.64 -8.15
N SER A 142 -21.52 11.12 -9.25
CA SER A 142 -20.84 12.06 -10.16
C SER A 142 -20.29 13.31 -9.45
N ALA A 143 -21.00 13.82 -8.45
CA ALA A 143 -20.57 14.98 -7.65
C ALA A 143 -19.31 14.71 -6.79
N GLY A 144 -19.09 13.47 -6.37
CA GLY A 144 -17.95 13.09 -5.52
C GLY A 144 -16.72 12.55 -6.26
N LYS A 145 -16.80 12.37 -7.60
CA LYS A 145 -15.71 11.72 -8.37
C LYS A 145 -14.41 12.49 -8.40
N ASP A 146 -14.49 13.81 -8.44
CA ASP A 146 -13.33 14.69 -8.50
C ASP A 146 -12.82 15.11 -7.11
N MET A 147 -13.57 14.79 -6.07
CA MET A 147 -13.19 15.09 -4.70
C MET A 147 -12.08 14.16 -4.22
N ARG A 148 -11.07 14.73 -3.56
CA ARG A 148 -9.97 13.99 -2.95
C ARG A 148 -10.09 14.09 -1.43
N PRO A 149 -10.56 13.03 -0.75
CA PRO A 149 -10.60 13.00 0.70
C PRO A 149 -9.20 13.10 1.27
N ALA A 150 -9.02 13.95 2.27
CA ALA A 150 -7.74 14.14 2.93
C ALA A 150 -7.92 14.49 4.40
N VAL A 151 -6.85 14.31 5.17
CA VAL A 151 -6.73 14.75 6.55
C VAL A 151 -5.61 15.76 6.64
N SER A 152 -5.91 16.95 7.14
CA SER A 152 -4.92 17.98 7.46
C SER A 152 -4.72 18.05 8.96
N LEU A 153 -3.50 18.38 9.41
CA LEU A 153 -3.21 18.64 10.81
C LEU A 153 -3.03 20.14 11.03
N VAL A 154 -3.72 20.63 12.03
CA VAL A 154 -3.69 22.04 12.42
C VAL A 154 -3.24 22.23 13.87
N ASP A 155 -2.74 23.41 14.19
CA ASP A 155 -2.45 23.80 15.55
C ASP A 155 -3.73 24.19 16.33
N GLY A 156 -3.60 24.52 17.61
CA GLY A 156 -4.71 24.98 18.44
C GLY A 156 -5.39 26.28 17.97
N LYS A 157 -4.80 26.98 16.98
CA LYS A 157 -5.32 28.21 16.37
C LYS A 157 -5.92 27.98 14.97
N GLY A 158 -5.95 26.73 14.50
CA GLY A 158 -6.45 26.38 13.16
C GLY A 158 -5.47 26.62 12.01
N LYS A 159 -4.18 26.88 12.29
CA LYS A 159 -3.15 27.04 11.28
C LYS A 159 -2.59 25.67 10.89
N ALA A 160 -2.42 25.40 9.58
CA ALA A 160 -1.82 24.17 9.09
C ALA A 160 -0.40 23.97 9.65
N LEU A 161 -0.15 22.77 10.16
CA LEU A 161 1.17 22.35 10.62
C LEU A 161 2.02 21.90 9.43
N MET A 162 3.32 22.09 9.55
CA MET A 162 4.29 21.64 8.54
C MET A 162 4.97 20.35 8.98
N LEU A 163 5.32 19.49 8.04
CA LEU A 163 6.09 18.27 8.32
C LEU A 163 7.50 18.65 8.81
N SER A 164 8.01 17.88 9.75
CA SER A 164 9.30 18.14 10.39
C SER A 164 10.45 18.29 9.38
N GLY A 165 11.08 19.47 9.35
CA GLY A 165 12.22 19.78 8.49
C GLY A 165 11.87 20.11 7.03
N THR A 166 10.59 20.39 6.73
CA THR A 166 10.14 20.76 5.38
C THR A 166 9.09 21.88 5.46
N ASP A 167 8.90 22.60 4.33
CA ASP A 167 7.82 23.59 4.16
C ASP A 167 6.53 22.95 3.60
N VAL A 168 6.41 21.63 3.69
CA VAL A 168 5.23 20.90 3.21
C VAL A 168 4.21 20.81 4.34
N PRO A 169 2.93 21.20 4.10
CA PRO A 169 1.89 21.07 5.11
C PRO A 169 1.65 19.59 5.44
N ALA A 170 1.31 19.33 6.70
CA ALA A 170 0.93 18.00 7.18
C ALA A 170 -0.46 17.64 6.67
N HIS A 171 -0.52 17.24 5.41
CA HIS A 171 -1.72 16.92 4.65
C HIS A 171 -1.61 15.50 4.07
N TYR A 172 -2.54 14.64 4.46
CA TYR A 172 -2.52 13.22 4.15
C TYR A 172 -3.72 12.87 3.26
N PHE A 173 -3.45 12.58 1.99
CA PHE A 173 -4.48 12.07 1.09
C PHE A 173 -4.87 10.64 1.45
N LEU A 174 -6.17 10.38 1.43
CA LEU A 174 -6.71 9.08 1.75
C LEU A 174 -7.02 8.29 0.47
N GLU A 175 -6.50 7.09 0.41
CA GLU A 175 -6.76 6.17 -0.69
C GLU A 175 -8.13 5.50 -0.56
N ALA A 176 -8.59 4.89 -1.65
CA ALA A 176 -9.80 4.09 -1.64
C ALA A 176 -9.74 2.98 -0.58
N ASN A 177 -10.87 2.70 0.05
CA ASN A 177 -11.02 1.69 1.10
C ASN A 177 -10.21 1.97 2.39
N ALA A 178 -9.59 3.15 2.53
CA ALA A 178 -8.95 3.53 3.79
C ALA A 178 -10.00 3.63 4.90
N ILE A 179 -9.67 3.08 6.06
CA ILE A 179 -10.52 3.07 7.25
C ILE A 179 -9.91 4.00 8.30
N LEU A 180 -10.69 4.99 8.72
CA LEU A 180 -10.31 5.93 9.78
C LEU A 180 -11.04 5.55 11.07
N GLY A 181 -10.31 5.59 12.18
CA GLY A 181 -10.87 5.46 13.53
C GLY A 181 -10.90 6.78 14.31
N LEU A 182 -10.70 7.91 13.61
CA LEU A 182 -10.65 9.25 14.17
C LEU A 182 -11.86 10.06 13.71
N GLU A 183 -12.23 11.06 14.51
CA GLU A 183 -13.25 12.04 14.16
C GLU A 183 -12.61 13.42 13.84
N ASP A 184 -13.39 14.27 13.19
CA ASP A 184 -12.96 15.64 12.90
C ASP A 184 -12.76 16.42 14.20
N GLY A 185 -11.60 17.03 14.37
CA GLY A 185 -11.22 17.77 15.58
C GLY A 185 -10.47 16.95 16.63
N ASP A 186 -10.27 15.65 16.44
CA ASP A 186 -9.48 14.82 17.34
C ASP A 186 -8.03 15.28 17.43
N ALA A 187 -7.45 15.15 18.62
CA ALA A 187 -6.04 15.41 18.84
C ALA A 187 -5.23 14.14 18.60
N VAL A 188 -4.19 14.25 17.79
CA VAL A 188 -3.27 13.15 17.47
C VAL A 188 -1.85 13.51 17.90
N ALA A 189 -1.12 12.51 18.37
CA ALA A 189 0.29 12.62 18.71
C ALA A 189 1.16 12.23 17.51
N THR A 190 2.44 12.56 17.58
CA THR A 190 3.43 12.11 16.58
C THR A 190 3.51 10.57 16.57
N GLY A 191 3.42 9.98 15.40
CA GLY A 191 3.46 8.53 15.23
C GLY A 191 2.11 7.82 15.37
N ASP A 192 1.01 8.54 15.57
CA ASP A 192 -0.32 7.94 15.59
C ASP A 192 -0.78 7.55 14.20
N VAL A 193 -1.63 6.53 14.14
CA VAL A 193 -2.22 6.05 12.89
C VAL A 193 -3.51 6.82 12.59
N ILE A 194 -3.52 7.60 11.52
CA ILE A 194 -4.71 8.33 11.03
C ILE A 194 -5.70 7.37 10.37
N ALA A 195 -5.19 6.56 9.47
CA ALA A 195 -5.99 5.64 8.68
C ALA A 195 -5.24 4.34 8.43
N ARG A 196 -5.99 3.28 8.18
CA ARG A 196 -5.47 1.97 7.76
C ARG A 196 -6.08 1.61 6.42
N ILE A 197 -5.22 1.27 5.47
CA ILE A 197 -5.64 0.80 4.15
C ILE A 197 -5.57 -0.72 4.18
N PRO A 198 -6.72 -1.44 4.14
CA PRO A 198 -6.71 -2.89 4.07
C PRO A 198 -5.94 -3.34 2.82
N GLN A 199 -4.98 -4.23 2.99
CA GLN A 199 -4.42 -4.95 1.87
C GLN A 199 -5.42 -6.04 1.50
N GLU A 200 -6.10 -5.87 0.37
CA GLU A 200 -6.73 -7.01 -0.27
C GLU A 200 -5.58 -7.98 -0.58
N GLY A 201 -5.56 -9.11 0.13
CA GLY A 201 -4.67 -10.21 -0.23
C GLY A 201 -4.88 -10.43 -1.73
N SER A 202 -3.80 -10.42 -2.51
CA SER A 202 -3.87 -10.62 -3.95
C SER A 202 -4.86 -11.73 -4.19
N LYS A 203 -6.01 -11.40 -4.81
CA LYS A 203 -6.92 -12.44 -5.31
C LYS A 203 -6.03 -13.31 -6.17
N THR A 204 -5.58 -14.43 -5.62
CA THR A 204 -4.97 -15.47 -6.41
C THR A 204 -6.06 -15.86 -7.38
N SER A 205 -6.05 -15.23 -8.56
CA SER A 205 -6.87 -15.70 -9.65
C SER A 205 -6.34 -17.10 -9.92
N ASP A 206 -7.12 -18.08 -9.47
CA ASP A 206 -6.76 -19.48 -9.65
C ASP A 206 -6.65 -19.71 -11.16
N ILE A 207 -5.46 -20.11 -11.60
CA ILE A 207 -5.23 -20.38 -13.02
C ILE A 207 -6.08 -21.58 -13.37
N THR A 208 -7.12 -21.36 -14.17
CA THR A 208 -8.00 -22.42 -14.62
C THR A 208 -7.18 -23.53 -15.29
N GLY A 209 -7.16 -24.71 -14.68
CA GLY A 209 -6.42 -25.88 -15.15
C GLY A 209 -7.34 -27.08 -15.40
N GLY A 210 -6.77 -28.18 -15.86
CA GLY A 210 -7.50 -29.44 -16.07
C GLY A 210 -8.55 -29.38 -17.18
N LEU A 211 -9.63 -30.13 -17.01
CA LEU A 211 -10.73 -30.24 -17.97
C LEU A 211 -11.34 -28.89 -18.40
N PRO A 212 -11.66 -27.95 -17.51
CA PRO A 212 -12.17 -26.63 -17.92
C PRO A 212 -11.19 -25.90 -18.84
N ARG A 213 -9.88 -25.93 -18.58
CA ARG A 213 -8.86 -25.31 -19.43
C ARG A 213 -8.76 -25.97 -20.79
N VAL A 214 -8.84 -27.29 -20.82
CA VAL A 214 -8.86 -28.06 -22.08
C VAL A 214 -10.06 -27.66 -22.93
N ALA A 215 -11.27 -27.59 -22.35
CA ALA A 215 -12.48 -27.15 -23.02
C ALA A 215 -12.35 -25.73 -23.56
N ASP A 216 -11.86 -24.76 -22.75
CA ASP A 216 -11.67 -23.39 -23.17
C ASP A 216 -10.74 -23.25 -24.38
N LEU A 217 -9.67 -24.05 -24.41
CA LEU A 217 -8.70 -24.03 -25.51
C LEU A 217 -9.23 -24.68 -26.80
N PHE A 218 -9.95 -25.83 -26.67
CA PHE A 218 -10.53 -26.50 -27.83
C PHE A 218 -11.73 -25.79 -28.41
N GLU A 219 -12.52 -25.11 -27.57
CA GLU A 219 -13.66 -24.26 -28.01
C GLU A 219 -13.23 -22.84 -28.39
N ALA A 220 -11.94 -22.50 -28.26
CA ALA A 220 -11.39 -21.16 -28.50
C ALA A 220 -12.17 -20.05 -27.75
N ARG A 221 -12.56 -20.30 -26.51
CA ARG A 221 -13.28 -19.33 -25.67
C ARG A 221 -12.39 -18.13 -25.39
N LYS A 222 -12.99 -16.94 -25.40
CA LYS A 222 -12.30 -15.71 -25.06
C LYS A 222 -11.89 -15.73 -23.56
N PRO A 223 -10.59 -15.55 -23.23
CA PRO A 223 -10.15 -15.53 -21.84
C PRO A 223 -10.72 -14.33 -21.08
N LYS A 224 -10.94 -14.47 -19.77
CA LYS A 224 -11.46 -13.40 -18.90
C LYS A 224 -10.53 -12.19 -18.85
N GLU A 225 -9.22 -12.44 -18.91
CA GLU A 225 -8.16 -11.42 -18.92
C GLU A 225 -7.29 -11.70 -20.15
N ALA A 226 -7.66 -11.13 -21.29
CA ALA A 226 -6.90 -11.26 -22.52
C ALA A 226 -5.78 -10.22 -22.56
N ALA A 227 -4.60 -10.65 -23.03
CA ALA A 227 -3.54 -9.71 -23.39
C ALA A 227 -3.97 -8.87 -24.61
N VAL A 228 -3.56 -7.61 -24.62
CA VAL A 228 -3.73 -6.76 -25.82
C VAL A 228 -2.56 -7.06 -26.75
N LEU A 229 -2.88 -7.55 -27.95
CA LEU A 229 -1.88 -7.89 -28.97
C LEU A 229 -1.77 -6.73 -29.96
N ALA A 230 -0.53 -6.44 -30.38
CA ALA A 230 -0.30 -5.48 -31.45
C ALA A 230 -0.68 -6.10 -32.80
N GLU A 231 -1.49 -5.39 -33.59
CA GLU A 231 -1.88 -5.82 -34.93
C GLU A 231 -0.85 -5.42 -36.00
N ILE A 232 -0.02 -4.42 -35.68
CA ILE A 232 1.02 -3.91 -36.57
C ILE A 232 2.38 -3.86 -35.86
N SER A 233 3.46 -3.96 -36.64
CA SER A 233 4.81 -3.72 -36.16
C SER A 233 5.14 -2.24 -36.12
N GLY A 234 5.76 -1.77 -35.02
CA GLY A 234 6.07 -0.34 -34.89
C GLY A 234 6.67 0.01 -33.54
N THR A 235 6.85 1.30 -33.32
CA THR A 235 7.35 1.85 -32.05
C THR A 235 6.19 2.16 -31.11
N VAL A 236 6.24 1.61 -29.91
CA VAL A 236 5.23 1.82 -28.87
C VAL A 236 5.48 3.13 -28.12
N SER A 237 4.47 3.97 -28.01
CA SER A 237 4.47 5.18 -27.21
C SER A 237 3.24 5.23 -26.29
N PHE A 238 3.33 6.02 -25.21
CA PHE A 238 2.21 6.21 -24.29
C PHE A 238 1.50 7.53 -24.60
N GLY A 239 0.20 7.45 -24.89
CA GLY A 239 -0.66 8.61 -25.03
C GLY A 239 -1.18 9.14 -23.70
N LYS A 240 -2.01 10.19 -23.78
CA LYS A 240 -2.65 10.78 -22.59
C LYS A 240 -3.54 9.77 -21.88
N GLU A 241 -3.52 9.80 -20.56
CA GLU A 241 -4.40 9.01 -19.72
C GLU A 241 -5.83 9.57 -19.77
N THR A 242 -6.80 8.72 -20.10
CA THR A 242 -8.22 9.10 -20.21
C THR A 242 -9.06 8.16 -19.34
N LYS A 243 -9.81 8.70 -18.38
CA LYS A 243 -10.77 7.97 -17.53
C LYS A 243 -10.20 6.68 -16.91
N GLY A 244 -8.94 6.74 -16.38
CA GLY A 244 -8.28 5.60 -15.76
C GLY A 244 -7.79 4.54 -16.74
N LYS A 245 -7.81 4.80 -18.06
CA LYS A 245 -7.22 3.95 -19.08
C LYS A 245 -5.99 4.63 -19.68
N ARG A 246 -4.89 3.92 -19.78
CA ARG A 246 -3.67 4.40 -20.41
C ARG A 246 -3.68 4.00 -21.89
N ARG A 247 -3.65 4.99 -22.77
CA ARG A 247 -3.63 4.76 -24.21
C ARG A 247 -2.23 4.35 -24.65
N LEU A 248 -2.15 3.23 -25.38
CA LEU A 248 -0.93 2.81 -26.08
C LEU A 248 -1.07 3.18 -27.56
N VAL A 249 -0.05 3.81 -28.09
CA VAL A 249 -0.01 4.21 -29.51
C VAL A 249 1.16 3.46 -30.14
N ILE A 250 0.91 2.77 -31.26
CA ILE A 250 1.92 2.10 -32.04
C ILE A 250 2.11 2.90 -33.32
N THR A 251 3.32 3.42 -33.53
CA THR A 251 3.68 4.14 -34.76
C THR A 251 4.40 3.18 -35.69
N PRO A 252 3.87 2.89 -36.88
CA PRO A 252 4.51 2.01 -37.82
C PRO A 252 5.89 2.50 -38.22
N THR A 253 6.83 1.58 -38.43
CA THR A 253 8.20 1.91 -38.80
C THR A 253 8.35 2.30 -40.27
N ASP A 254 7.37 1.93 -41.09
CA ASP A 254 7.31 2.15 -42.56
C ASP A 254 6.47 3.36 -42.98
N GLY A 255 6.00 4.18 -42.01
CA GLY A 255 5.23 5.40 -42.31
C GLY A 255 3.80 5.16 -42.80
N SER A 256 3.29 3.92 -42.76
CA SER A 256 1.90 3.63 -43.09
C SER A 256 0.97 4.14 -41.99
N THR A 257 0.08 5.04 -42.33
CA THR A 257 -1.03 5.44 -41.47
C THR A 257 -2.19 4.49 -41.74
N LEU A 258 -2.58 3.71 -40.75
CA LEU A 258 -3.87 3.02 -40.77
C LEU A 258 -4.96 4.08 -40.68
N SER A 259 -5.63 4.34 -41.82
CA SER A 259 -6.88 5.07 -41.87
C SER A 259 -8.00 4.09 -41.57
N ASP A 260 -8.28 3.86 -40.30
CA ASP A 260 -9.58 3.33 -39.89
C ASP A 260 -9.91 3.79 -38.46
N GLY A 261 -10.97 4.62 -38.42
CA GLY A 261 -11.63 5.04 -37.22
C GLY A 261 -12.45 3.91 -36.63
N SER A 262 -11.91 3.28 -35.64
CA SER A 262 -12.72 2.61 -34.60
C SER A 262 -12.15 2.98 -33.25
N ASP A 263 -12.91 3.82 -32.53
CA ASP A 263 -12.71 4.22 -31.14
C ASP A 263 -12.78 3.02 -30.17
#